data_ac1700bc0588fdede180f745ae15f509
#
_entry.id   ac1700bc0588fdede180f745ae15f509
#
_cell.length_a   1.000
_cell.length_b   1.000
_cell.length_c   1.000
_cell.angle_alpha   90.00
_cell.angle_beta   90.00
_cell.angle_gamma   90.00
#
_symmetry.space_group_name_H-M   'P 1'
#
loop_
_entity.id
_entity.type
_entity.pdbx_description
1 polymer ?
#
loop_
_entity_poly.entity_id
_entity_poly.type
_entity_poly.pdbx_seq_one_letter_code
_entity_poly.pdbx_strand_id
1 'polypeptide(L)'
;MSLVISELYKSFINSSRKLRLLKFCLGLLLLVFGFWTVSILGIPLDRLFGLFGRLGSMLANRIFPPDLVYATDWKILMSIIETIEMSILGALYGTIITIPLAWWASWNITPSRLILYPLARSIIVISRSFPVLILGFLLVAIFVYGPFAGVLALTIGTIGFSGKLMAEQAESIDMGPVEAMRATGAGPLKVFVIGIWPQVKPAWIGIMIYNWDARLRGSAILGFVGAGGIGLHLRLQISQLEYHAAMGIITLIVVLVIMSETISHFLRERFR
;
A
#
# COMPACT_ATOMS: atom_id res chain seq x y z
N MET A 1 14.79 30.50 51.25
CA MET A 1 13.68 30.08 50.37
C MET A 1 13.48 31.01 49.16
N SER A 2 13.53 32.34 49.32
CA SER A 2 13.35 33.32 48.22
C SER A 2 14.49 33.29 47.15
N LEU A 3 15.73 33.06 47.51
CA LEU A 3 16.86 33.01 46.57
C LEU A 3 16.84 31.76 45.67
N VAL A 4 16.40 30.60 46.16
CA VAL A 4 16.29 29.34 45.35
C VAL A 4 15.17 29.47 44.31
N ILE A 5 14.06 30.10 44.68
CA ILE A 5 12.94 30.33 43.77
C ILE A 5 13.35 31.33 42.65
N SER A 6 14.14 32.36 42.96
CA SER A 6 14.62 33.33 41.95
C SER A 6 15.59 32.69 40.94
N GLU A 7 16.45 31.75 41.39
CA GLU A 7 17.36 31.03 40.49
C GLU A 7 16.64 30.03 39.58
N LEU A 8 15.69 29.28 40.12
CA LEU A 8 14.83 28.39 39.32
C LEU A 8 14.03 29.16 38.29
N TYR A 9 13.47 30.30 38.63
CA TYR A 9 12.73 31.15 37.71
C TYR A 9 13.61 31.73 36.58
N LYS A 10 14.84 32.16 36.90
CA LYS A 10 15.84 32.62 35.92
C LYS A 10 16.28 31.49 34.98
N SER A 11 16.50 30.29 35.50
CA SER A 11 16.86 29.14 34.67
C SER A 11 15.74 28.70 33.72
N PHE A 12 14.50 28.77 34.18
CA PHE A 12 13.32 28.47 33.35
C PHE A 12 13.11 29.52 32.22
N ILE A 13 13.28 30.80 32.52
CA ILE A 13 13.22 31.86 31.51
C ILE A 13 14.35 31.76 30.50
N ASN A 14 15.55 31.41 30.95
CA ASN A 14 16.71 31.28 30.06
C ASN A 14 16.57 30.01 29.16
N SER A 15 16.01 28.93 29.68
CA SER A 15 15.67 27.73 28.92
C SER A 15 14.60 28.01 27.86
N SER A 16 13.57 28.78 28.20
CA SER A 16 12.50 29.14 27.26
C SER A 16 12.95 30.12 26.17
N ARG A 17 13.93 31.02 26.48
CA ARG A 17 14.56 31.88 25.48
C ARG A 17 15.46 31.10 24.53
N LYS A 18 16.29 30.17 25.04
CA LYS A 18 17.10 29.27 24.21
C LYS A 18 16.23 28.41 23.27
N LEU A 19 15.11 27.90 23.77
CA LEU A 19 14.19 27.11 22.98
C LEU A 19 13.51 27.95 21.86
N ARG A 20 13.18 29.22 22.14
CA ARG A 20 12.65 30.14 21.12
C ARG A 20 13.70 30.49 20.07
N LEU A 21 14.93 30.76 20.47
CA LEU A 21 16.04 31.01 19.54
C LEU A 21 16.31 29.76 18.68
N LEU A 22 16.33 28.57 19.27
CA LEU A 22 16.51 27.32 18.53
C LEU A 22 15.40 27.14 17.49
N LYS A 23 14.15 27.37 17.87
CA LYS A 23 13.02 27.27 16.92
C LYS A 23 13.12 28.33 15.80
N PHE A 24 13.55 29.53 16.11
CA PHE A 24 13.76 30.59 15.12
C PHE A 24 14.92 30.24 14.16
N CYS A 25 16.05 29.78 14.69
CA CYS A 25 17.18 29.32 13.87
C CYS A 25 16.82 28.12 13.00
N LEU A 26 16.05 27.17 13.54
CA LEU A 26 15.55 26.03 12.76
C LEU A 26 14.61 26.46 11.64
N GLY A 27 13.71 27.41 11.92
CA GLY A 27 12.82 28.01 10.92
C GLY A 27 13.58 28.74 9.83
N LEU A 28 14.59 29.53 10.21
CA LEU A 28 15.45 30.23 9.26
C LEU A 28 16.24 29.23 8.39
N LEU A 29 16.79 28.20 8.99
CA LEU A 29 17.53 27.14 8.28
C LEU A 29 16.63 26.40 7.28
N LEU A 30 15.39 26.11 7.65
CA LEU A 30 14.41 25.50 6.74
C LEU A 30 14.04 26.45 5.58
N LEU A 31 13.90 27.75 5.84
CA LEU A 31 13.63 28.73 4.79
C LEU A 31 14.82 28.86 3.83
N VAL A 32 16.04 28.96 4.35
CA VAL A 32 17.28 29.03 3.54
C VAL A 32 17.44 27.74 2.72
N PHE A 33 17.21 26.57 3.34
CA PHE A 33 17.25 25.29 2.64
C PHE A 33 16.19 25.21 1.55
N GLY A 34 14.97 25.65 1.83
CA GLY A 34 13.87 25.71 0.84
C GLY A 34 14.22 26.62 -0.34
N PHE A 35 14.72 27.84 -0.07
CA PHE A 35 15.16 28.75 -1.12
C PHE A 35 16.31 28.21 -1.94
N TRP A 36 17.30 27.60 -1.29
CA TRP A 36 18.43 26.94 -1.93
C TRP A 36 18.00 25.77 -2.82
N THR A 37 17.04 24.94 -2.34
CA THR A 37 16.47 23.83 -3.12
C THR A 37 15.75 24.33 -4.37
N VAL A 38 14.92 25.39 -4.25
CA VAL A 38 14.23 26.01 -5.38
C VAL A 38 15.23 26.58 -6.39
N SER A 39 16.31 27.21 -5.90
CA SER A 39 17.36 27.77 -6.76
C SER A 39 18.14 26.69 -7.52
N ILE A 40 18.52 25.56 -6.86
CA ILE A 40 19.22 24.42 -7.52
C ILE A 40 18.32 23.73 -8.53
N LEU A 41 17.04 23.50 -8.21
CA LEU A 41 16.08 22.86 -9.10
C LEU A 41 15.71 23.75 -10.30
N GLY A 42 16.19 25.01 -10.34
CA GLY A 42 15.92 25.95 -11.42
C GLY A 42 14.41 26.21 -11.62
N ILE A 43 13.61 26.12 -10.55
CA ILE A 43 12.17 26.32 -10.64
C ILE A 43 11.91 27.82 -10.82
N PRO A 44 11.42 28.27 -11.97
CA PRO A 44 11.14 29.68 -12.18
C PRO A 44 9.93 30.10 -11.31
N LEU A 45 10.16 31.06 -10.42
CA LEU A 45 9.14 31.53 -9.45
C LEU A 45 7.89 32.09 -10.14
N ASP A 46 8.03 32.68 -11.32
CA ASP A 46 6.91 33.13 -12.16
C ASP A 46 5.98 31.97 -12.55
N ARG A 47 6.52 30.75 -12.71
CA ARG A 47 5.71 29.55 -12.95
C ARG A 47 4.93 29.12 -11.71
N LEU A 48 5.47 29.32 -10.52
CA LEU A 48 4.78 29.01 -9.26
C LEU A 48 3.59 29.94 -9.03
N PHE A 49 3.76 31.26 -9.22
CA PHE A 49 2.67 32.23 -9.09
C PHE A 49 1.57 32.06 -10.16
N GLY A 50 1.94 31.64 -11.38
CA GLY A 50 0.99 31.34 -12.45
C GLY A 50 0.36 29.95 -12.40
N LEU A 51 0.77 29.09 -11.46
CA LEU A 51 0.39 27.68 -11.41
C LEU A 51 -1.12 27.49 -11.24
N PHE A 52 -1.74 28.23 -10.33
CA PHE A 52 -3.19 28.16 -10.10
C PHE A 52 -4.01 28.58 -11.33
N GLY A 53 -3.60 29.63 -12.02
CA GLY A 53 -4.26 30.07 -13.25
C GLY A 53 -4.13 29.04 -14.39
N ARG A 54 -2.93 28.48 -14.57
CA ARG A 54 -2.67 27.43 -15.57
C ARG A 54 -3.38 26.13 -15.23
N LEU A 55 -3.38 25.71 -13.96
CA LEU A 55 -4.15 24.55 -13.51
C LEU A 55 -5.64 24.76 -13.74
N GLY A 56 -6.18 25.92 -13.37
CA GLY A 56 -7.57 26.26 -13.58
C GLY A 56 -7.96 26.20 -15.06
N SER A 57 -7.18 26.81 -15.95
CA SER A 57 -7.42 26.79 -17.39
C SER A 57 -7.25 25.38 -17.99
N MET A 58 -6.27 24.61 -17.53
CA MET A 58 -6.07 23.24 -17.99
C MET A 58 -7.21 22.32 -17.54
N LEU A 59 -7.65 22.46 -16.30
CA LEU A 59 -8.80 21.74 -15.78
C LEU A 59 -10.08 22.09 -16.56
N ALA A 60 -10.39 23.36 -16.73
CA ALA A 60 -11.62 23.81 -17.39
C ALA A 60 -11.66 23.52 -18.89
N ASN A 61 -10.53 23.63 -19.60
CA ASN A 61 -10.53 23.59 -21.07
C ASN A 61 -10.04 22.26 -21.65
N ARG A 62 -9.32 21.43 -20.88
CA ARG A 62 -8.73 20.18 -21.39
C ARG A 62 -9.15 18.93 -20.62
N ILE A 63 -9.59 19.06 -19.39
CA ILE A 63 -9.90 17.91 -18.54
C ILE A 63 -11.43 17.79 -18.35
N PHE A 64 -12.13 18.90 -18.14
CA PHE A 64 -13.58 18.91 -17.99
C PHE A 64 -14.27 19.45 -19.26
N PRO A 65 -15.46 18.91 -19.61
CA PRO A 65 -16.15 17.78 -18.97
C PRO A 65 -15.51 16.42 -19.32
N PRO A 66 -15.59 15.41 -18.41
CA PRO A 66 -15.15 14.04 -18.73
C PRO A 66 -16.00 13.44 -19.84
N ASP A 67 -15.38 12.74 -20.78
CA ASP A 67 -16.09 11.99 -21.81
C ASP A 67 -16.62 10.67 -21.21
N LEU A 68 -17.85 10.73 -20.71
CA LEU A 68 -18.53 9.56 -20.16
C LEU A 68 -19.02 8.61 -21.25
N VAL A 69 -19.23 9.08 -22.47
CA VAL A 69 -19.65 8.23 -23.59
C VAL A 69 -18.51 7.27 -23.94
N TYR A 70 -17.30 7.80 -24.08
CA TYR A 70 -16.12 6.96 -24.26
C TYR A 70 -15.89 6.01 -23.07
N ALA A 71 -16.05 6.50 -21.86
CA ALA A 71 -15.86 5.71 -20.63
C ALA A 71 -16.84 4.53 -20.54
N THR A 72 -18.06 4.65 -21.07
CA THR A 72 -19.07 3.57 -21.09
C THR A 72 -18.96 2.64 -22.31
N ASP A 73 -17.95 2.80 -23.17
CA ASP A 73 -17.68 1.86 -24.25
C ASP A 73 -17.46 0.43 -23.69
N TRP A 74 -17.99 -0.56 -24.41
CA TRP A 74 -17.92 -1.98 -24.02
C TRP A 74 -16.47 -2.45 -23.75
N LYS A 75 -15.52 -1.96 -24.53
CA LYS A 75 -14.09 -2.30 -24.33
C LYS A 75 -13.55 -1.78 -23.00
N ILE A 76 -13.95 -0.58 -22.60
CA ILE A 76 -13.55 0.01 -21.33
C ILE A 76 -14.19 -0.75 -20.17
N LEU A 77 -15.48 -1.08 -20.28
CA LEU A 77 -16.18 -1.87 -19.26
C LEU A 77 -15.55 -3.27 -19.08
N MET A 78 -15.18 -3.93 -20.17
CA MET A 78 -14.46 -5.20 -20.10
C MET A 78 -13.08 -5.07 -19.44
N SER A 79 -12.38 -3.96 -19.66
CA SER A 79 -11.09 -3.71 -18.99
C SER A 79 -11.23 -3.45 -17.49
N ILE A 80 -12.39 -2.96 -17.02
CA ILE A 80 -12.70 -2.89 -15.58
C ILE A 80 -12.82 -4.30 -15.00
N ILE A 81 -13.55 -5.19 -15.68
CA ILE A 81 -13.71 -6.58 -15.25
C ILE A 81 -12.34 -7.25 -15.16
N GLU A 82 -11.51 -7.09 -16.19
CA GLU A 82 -10.13 -7.60 -16.19
C GLU A 82 -9.30 -7.06 -15.01
N THR A 83 -9.44 -5.78 -14.66
CA THR A 83 -8.78 -5.16 -13.51
C THR A 83 -9.23 -5.79 -12.18
N ILE A 84 -10.53 -6.06 -12.04
CA ILE A 84 -11.12 -6.73 -10.88
C ILE A 84 -10.60 -8.17 -10.78
N GLU A 85 -10.63 -8.92 -11.88
CA GLU A 85 -10.13 -10.29 -11.94
C GLU A 85 -8.66 -10.38 -11.54
N MET A 86 -7.81 -9.52 -12.10
CA MET A 86 -6.40 -9.46 -11.72
C MET A 86 -6.21 -9.20 -10.22
N SER A 87 -7.01 -8.30 -9.64
CA SER A 87 -6.92 -7.97 -8.22
C SER A 87 -7.34 -9.14 -7.33
N ILE A 88 -8.42 -9.82 -7.69
CA ILE A 88 -8.93 -10.99 -6.97
C ILE A 88 -7.94 -12.15 -7.05
N LEU A 89 -7.48 -12.50 -8.25
CA LEU A 89 -6.54 -13.60 -8.45
C LEU A 89 -5.19 -13.32 -7.76
N GLY A 90 -4.67 -12.09 -7.88
CA GLY A 90 -3.42 -11.68 -7.23
C GLY A 90 -3.52 -11.70 -5.70
N ALA A 91 -4.63 -11.25 -5.14
CA ALA A 91 -4.90 -11.33 -3.70
C ALA A 91 -5.10 -12.77 -3.25
N LEU A 92 -5.85 -13.58 -3.98
CA LEU A 92 -6.17 -14.97 -3.65
C LEU A 92 -4.91 -15.85 -3.65
N TYR A 93 -4.18 -15.91 -4.76
CA TYR A 93 -2.96 -16.70 -4.85
C TYR A 93 -1.89 -16.23 -3.88
N GLY A 94 -1.72 -14.90 -3.76
CA GLY A 94 -0.82 -14.33 -2.77
C GLY A 94 -1.17 -14.74 -1.34
N THR A 95 -2.45 -14.73 -0.98
CA THR A 95 -2.93 -15.11 0.35
C THR A 95 -2.71 -16.61 0.62
N ILE A 96 -3.03 -17.49 -0.35
CA ILE A 96 -2.82 -18.93 -0.21
C ILE A 96 -1.35 -19.25 0.10
N ILE A 97 -0.42 -18.59 -0.57
CA ILE A 97 1.02 -18.74 -0.33
C ILE A 97 1.43 -18.08 1.00
N THR A 98 0.80 -16.97 1.35
CA THR A 98 1.14 -16.18 2.55
C THR A 98 0.79 -16.92 3.85
N ILE A 99 -0.30 -17.67 3.91
CA ILE A 99 -0.74 -18.38 5.13
C ILE A 99 0.37 -19.28 5.70
N PRO A 100 0.93 -20.25 4.96
CA PRO A 100 2.01 -21.07 5.47
C PRO A 100 3.30 -20.26 5.74
N LEU A 101 3.60 -19.27 4.90
CA LEU A 101 4.78 -18.43 5.10
C LEU A 101 4.66 -17.60 6.38
N ALA A 102 3.49 -17.03 6.69
CA ALA A 102 3.26 -16.28 7.92
C ALA A 102 3.40 -17.15 9.16
N TRP A 103 2.89 -18.38 9.12
CA TRP A 103 3.09 -19.35 10.20
C TRP A 103 4.57 -19.64 10.42
N TRP A 104 5.33 -19.93 9.37
CA TRP A 104 6.77 -20.22 9.48
C TRP A 104 7.58 -18.98 9.86
N ALA A 105 7.15 -17.81 9.46
CA ALA A 105 7.80 -16.53 9.74
C ALA A 105 7.53 -15.98 11.14
N SER A 106 6.72 -16.65 11.97
CA SER A 106 6.40 -16.23 13.34
C SER A 106 7.30 -16.97 14.33
N TRP A 107 8.13 -16.21 15.08
CA TRP A 107 9.17 -16.75 15.94
C TRP A 107 8.67 -17.69 17.05
N ASN A 108 7.50 -17.39 17.63
CA ASN A 108 6.93 -18.11 18.77
C ASN A 108 6.27 -19.45 18.38
N ILE A 109 5.79 -19.58 17.14
CA ILE A 109 4.95 -20.70 16.69
C ILE A 109 5.54 -21.51 15.52
N THR A 110 6.69 -21.07 14.97
CA THR A 110 7.34 -21.78 13.85
C THR A 110 7.76 -23.22 14.26
N PRO A 111 7.57 -24.20 13.37
CA PRO A 111 8.04 -25.58 13.63
C PRO A 111 9.57 -25.70 13.71
N SER A 112 10.31 -24.87 12.98
CA SER A 112 11.78 -24.88 12.96
C SER A 112 12.32 -23.44 12.94
N ARG A 113 12.92 -23.05 14.05
CA ARG A 113 13.55 -21.72 14.18
C ARG A 113 14.84 -21.59 13.36
N LEU A 114 15.51 -22.69 13.07
CA LEU A 114 16.80 -22.67 12.38
C LEU A 114 16.65 -22.59 10.85
N ILE A 115 15.63 -23.23 10.26
CA ILE A 115 15.48 -23.35 8.81
C ILE A 115 14.25 -22.60 8.33
N LEU A 116 13.05 -22.95 8.82
CA LEU A 116 11.79 -22.42 8.28
C LEU A 116 11.61 -20.95 8.58
N TYR A 117 11.97 -20.51 9.80
CA TYR A 117 11.83 -19.12 10.17
C TYR A 117 12.68 -18.17 9.29
N PRO A 118 14.02 -18.32 9.15
CA PRO A 118 14.80 -17.43 8.33
C PRO A 118 14.43 -17.53 6.85
N LEU A 119 14.06 -18.71 6.33
CA LEU A 119 13.62 -18.90 4.95
C LEU A 119 12.34 -18.10 4.68
N ALA A 120 11.31 -18.28 5.50
CA ALA A 120 10.03 -17.58 5.33
C ALA A 120 10.17 -16.07 5.50
N ARG A 121 10.96 -15.61 6.49
CA ARG A 121 11.25 -14.18 6.68
C ARG A 121 12.00 -13.61 5.48
N SER A 122 12.98 -14.31 4.93
CA SER A 122 13.70 -13.87 3.73
C SER A 122 12.78 -13.73 2.52
N ILE A 123 11.89 -14.71 2.27
CA ILE A 123 10.92 -14.65 1.18
C ILE A 123 10.01 -13.42 1.34
N ILE A 124 9.47 -13.20 2.53
CA ILE A 124 8.60 -12.04 2.82
C ILE A 124 9.34 -10.72 2.62
N VAL A 125 10.58 -10.61 3.13
CA VAL A 125 11.41 -9.40 3.01
C VAL A 125 11.75 -9.12 1.55
N ILE A 126 12.20 -10.13 0.79
CA ILE A 126 12.53 -9.99 -0.64
C ILE A 126 11.28 -9.57 -1.43
N SER A 127 10.14 -10.25 -1.23
CA SER A 127 8.89 -9.91 -1.91
C SER A 127 8.44 -8.47 -1.62
N ARG A 128 8.70 -7.96 -0.43
CA ARG A 128 8.35 -6.60 0.01
C ARG A 128 9.34 -5.53 -0.47
N SER A 129 10.59 -5.90 -0.75
CA SER A 129 11.62 -4.96 -1.16
C SER A 129 11.38 -4.39 -2.56
N PHE A 130 10.61 -5.08 -3.38
CA PHE A 130 10.27 -4.62 -4.72
C PHE A 130 8.91 -3.91 -4.74
N PRO A 131 8.85 -2.63 -5.18
CA PRO A 131 7.59 -1.98 -5.50
C PRO A 131 6.82 -2.77 -6.56
N VAL A 132 5.51 -2.95 -6.35
CA VAL A 132 4.66 -3.77 -7.25
C VAL A 132 4.72 -3.29 -8.70
N LEU A 133 4.86 -1.98 -8.93
CA LEU A 133 5.05 -1.39 -10.27
C LEU A 133 6.32 -1.90 -10.97
N ILE A 134 7.43 -1.97 -10.24
CA ILE A 134 8.71 -2.46 -10.80
C ILE A 134 8.60 -3.95 -11.11
N LEU A 135 7.97 -4.72 -10.23
CA LEU A 135 7.67 -6.14 -10.48
C LEU A 135 6.77 -6.31 -11.71
N GLY A 136 5.73 -5.47 -11.84
CA GLY A 136 4.86 -5.49 -13.00
C GLY A 136 5.61 -5.22 -14.30
N PHE A 137 6.45 -4.19 -14.32
CA PHE A 137 7.29 -3.87 -15.48
C PHE A 137 8.23 -5.03 -15.86
N LEU A 138 8.91 -5.61 -14.88
CA LEU A 138 9.82 -6.73 -15.10
C LEU A 138 9.08 -7.97 -15.61
N LEU A 139 7.93 -8.30 -15.03
CA LEU A 139 7.16 -9.48 -15.42
C LEU A 139 6.50 -9.30 -16.80
N VAL A 140 6.05 -8.09 -17.15
CA VAL A 140 5.56 -7.78 -18.49
C VAL A 140 6.68 -7.93 -19.53
N ALA A 141 7.92 -7.54 -19.20
CA ALA A 141 9.06 -7.73 -20.09
C ALA A 141 9.38 -9.22 -20.33
N ILE A 142 9.15 -10.09 -19.33
CA ILE A 142 9.42 -11.54 -19.41
C ILE A 142 8.26 -12.29 -20.08
N PHE A 143 7.02 -12.03 -19.66
CA PHE A 143 5.83 -12.80 -20.03
C PHE A 143 5.00 -12.16 -21.16
N VAL A 144 5.49 -11.05 -21.72
CA VAL A 144 4.77 -10.24 -22.71
C VAL A 144 3.60 -9.47 -22.07
N TYR A 145 3.02 -8.52 -22.82
CA TYR A 145 1.88 -7.73 -22.36
C TYR A 145 0.68 -8.62 -22.02
N GLY A 146 0.04 -8.38 -20.88
CA GLY A 146 -1.18 -9.08 -20.53
C GLY A 146 -1.43 -9.24 -19.03
N PRO A 147 -2.65 -9.64 -18.65
CA PRO A 147 -3.12 -9.72 -17.26
C PRO A 147 -2.36 -10.73 -16.41
N PHE A 148 -1.78 -11.74 -17.03
CA PHE A 148 -1.00 -12.77 -16.30
C PHE A 148 0.20 -12.15 -15.56
N ALA A 149 0.96 -11.28 -16.21
CA ALA A 149 2.08 -10.57 -15.57
C ALA A 149 1.58 -9.70 -14.40
N GLY A 150 0.42 -9.05 -14.56
CA GLY A 150 -0.23 -8.27 -13.51
C GLY A 150 -0.60 -9.13 -12.29
N VAL A 151 -1.25 -10.27 -12.51
CA VAL A 151 -1.61 -11.24 -11.44
C VAL A 151 -0.37 -11.69 -10.67
N LEU A 152 0.72 -12.04 -11.37
CA LEU A 152 1.96 -12.44 -10.72
C LEU A 152 2.58 -11.33 -9.89
N ALA A 153 2.62 -10.10 -10.41
CA ALA A 153 3.14 -8.94 -9.68
C ALA A 153 2.33 -8.66 -8.41
N LEU A 154 1.00 -8.73 -8.50
CA LEU A 154 0.10 -8.57 -7.37
C LEU A 154 0.23 -9.70 -6.35
N THR A 155 0.42 -10.94 -6.82
CA THR A 155 0.67 -12.12 -5.97
C THR A 155 1.94 -11.93 -5.13
N ILE A 156 3.06 -11.59 -5.76
CA ILE A 156 4.33 -11.37 -5.07
C ILE A 156 4.19 -10.20 -4.08
N GLY A 157 3.57 -9.11 -4.50
CA GLY A 157 3.30 -7.97 -3.62
C GLY A 157 2.42 -8.35 -2.41
N THR A 158 1.44 -9.23 -2.59
CA THR A 158 0.58 -9.75 -1.52
C THR A 158 1.39 -10.56 -0.51
N ILE A 159 2.28 -11.45 -0.96
CA ILE A 159 3.17 -12.23 -0.09
C ILE A 159 3.98 -11.30 0.80
N GLY A 160 4.60 -10.28 0.23
CA GLY A 160 5.42 -9.34 1.00
C GLY A 160 4.65 -8.52 2.03
N PHE A 161 3.50 -7.97 1.63
CA PHE A 161 2.69 -7.10 2.47
C PHE A 161 1.92 -7.89 3.54
N SER A 162 1.09 -8.84 3.11
CA SER A 162 0.24 -9.62 4.03
C SER A 162 1.06 -10.56 4.89
N GLY A 163 2.15 -11.14 4.35
CA GLY A 163 3.01 -12.05 5.08
C GLY A 163 3.63 -11.43 6.32
N LYS A 164 4.07 -10.18 6.22
CA LYS A 164 4.59 -9.45 7.38
C LYS A 164 3.50 -9.22 8.44
N LEU A 165 2.35 -8.66 8.03
CA LEU A 165 1.28 -8.34 8.97
C LEU A 165 0.70 -9.59 9.63
N MET A 166 0.51 -10.66 8.86
CA MET A 166 0.01 -11.94 9.39
C MET A 166 1.00 -12.60 10.36
N ALA A 167 2.30 -12.52 10.08
CA ALA A 167 3.32 -13.03 10.99
C ALA A 167 3.37 -12.24 12.30
N GLU A 168 3.31 -10.91 12.25
CA GLU A 168 3.27 -10.05 13.43
C GLU A 168 2.02 -10.31 14.29
N GLN A 169 0.86 -10.54 13.65
CA GLN A 169 -0.35 -10.94 14.36
C GLN A 169 -0.23 -12.32 15.01
N ALA A 170 0.40 -13.27 14.35
CA ALA A 170 0.64 -14.59 14.91
C ALA A 170 1.68 -14.58 16.04
N GLU A 171 2.57 -13.61 16.07
CA GLU A 171 3.49 -13.41 17.20
C GLU A 171 2.81 -12.81 18.44
N SER A 172 1.65 -12.18 18.30
CA SER A 172 0.91 -11.52 19.40
C SER A 172 -0.17 -12.39 20.07
N ILE A 173 -0.33 -13.66 19.69
CA ILE A 173 -1.35 -14.57 20.24
C ILE A 173 -1.02 -15.02 21.67
N ASP A 174 -2.04 -15.47 22.38
CA ASP A 174 -1.85 -16.17 23.66
C ASP A 174 -1.20 -17.54 23.43
N MET A 175 -0.10 -17.79 24.14
CA MET A 175 0.66 -19.03 24.04
C MET A 175 0.05 -20.16 24.88
N GLY A 176 -0.84 -19.89 25.83
CA GLY A 176 -1.46 -20.89 26.70
C GLY A 176 -2.09 -22.05 25.92
N PRO A 177 -3.04 -21.81 24.98
CA PRO A 177 -3.62 -22.86 24.13
C PRO A 177 -2.59 -23.61 23.28
N VAL A 178 -1.55 -22.90 22.80
CA VAL A 178 -0.48 -23.49 21.98
C VAL A 178 0.37 -24.46 22.82
N GLU A 179 0.74 -24.07 24.03
CA GLU A 179 1.54 -24.89 24.95
C GLU A 179 0.73 -26.09 25.47
N ALA A 180 -0.55 -25.91 25.77
CA ALA A 180 -1.45 -26.99 26.12
C ALA A 180 -1.51 -28.07 25.03
N MET A 181 -1.62 -27.66 23.77
CA MET A 181 -1.60 -28.59 22.64
C MET A 181 -0.25 -29.29 22.47
N ARG A 182 0.86 -28.57 22.66
CA ARG A 182 2.20 -29.20 22.63
C ARG A 182 2.38 -30.22 23.76
N ALA A 183 1.87 -29.94 24.94
CA ALA A 183 1.95 -30.84 26.09
C ALA A 183 1.24 -32.21 25.84
N THR A 184 0.20 -32.22 24.98
CA THR A 184 -0.46 -33.50 24.57
C THR A 184 0.35 -34.31 23.56
N GLY A 185 1.54 -33.85 23.14
CA GLY A 185 2.33 -34.50 22.08
C GLY A 185 1.78 -34.26 20.68
N ALA A 186 0.92 -33.29 20.47
CA ALA A 186 0.34 -32.99 19.16
C ALA A 186 1.40 -32.51 18.17
N GLY A 187 1.36 -33.01 16.95
CA GLY A 187 2.24 -32.57 15.87
C GLY A 187 2.00 -31.11 15.43
N PRO A 188 2.96 -30.47 14.74
CA PRO A 188 2.91 -29.06 14.42
C PRO A 188 1.64 -28.59 13.72
N LEU A 189 1.10 -29.42 12.80
CA LEU A 189 -0.12 -29.09 12.07
C LEU A 189 -1.36 -29.08 12.98
N LYS A 190 -1.47 -30.04 13.93
CA LYS A 190 -2.57 -30.05 14.91
C LYS A 190 -2.49 -28.85 15.85
N VAL A 191 -1.29 -28.51 16.29
CA VAL A 191 -1.04 -27.28 17.09
C VAL A 191 -1.47 -26.04 16.32
N PHE A 192 -1.16 -25.94 15.03
CA PHE A 192 -1.58 -24.82 14.19
C PHE A 192 -3.11 -24.74 14.08
N VAL A 193 -3.76 -25.82 13.69
CA VAL A 193 -5.20 -25.81 13.41
C VAL A 193 -6.05 -25.56 14.67
N ILE A 194 -5.64 -26.11 15.81
CA ILE A 194 -6.44 -26.07 17.04
C ILE A 194 -5.98 -24.95 17.99
N GLY A 195 -4.68 -24.75 18.13
CA GLY A 195 -4.12 -23.78 19.08
C GLY A 195 -3.92 -22.38 18.50
N ILE A 196 -3.55 -22.27 17.22
CA ILE A 196 -3.14 -21.00 16.61
C ILE A 196 -4.24 -20.42 15.73
N TRP A 197 -4.74 -21.19 14.76
CA TRP A 197 -5.70 -20.74 13.76
C TRP A 197 -6.93 -20.03 14.32
N PRO A 198 -7.62 -20.51 15.38
CA PRO A 198 -8.78 -19.82 15.92
C PRO A 198 -8.48 -18.41 16.43
N GLN A 199 -7.26 -18.19 16.94
CA GLN A 199 -6.83 -16.90 17.47
C GLN A 199 -6.47 -15.91 16.36
N VAL A 200 -5.76 -16.36 15.30
CA VAL A 200 -5.30 -15.50 14.20
C VAL A 200 -6.36 -15.25 13.13
N LYS A 201 -7.32 -16.17 12.97
CA LYS A 201 -8.32 -16.17 11.90
C LYS A 201 -9.03 -14.81 11.72
N PRO A 202 -9.59 -14.15 12.77
CA PRO A 202 -10.29 -12.88 12.58
C PRO A 202 -9.38 -11.79 12.04
N ALA A 203 -8.18 -11.66 12.61
CA ALA A 203 -7.20 -10.68 12.20
C ALA A 203 -6.69 -10.95 10.77
N TRP A 204 -6.41 -12.21 10.43
CA TRP A 204 -5.95 -12.60 9.10
C TRP A 204 -7.00 -12.35 8.04
N ILE A 205 -8.28 -12.64 8.30
CA ILE A 205 -9.37 -12.30 7.38
C ILE A 205 -9.42 -10.78 7.15
N GLY A 206 -9.30 -9.98 8.21
CA GLY A 206 -9.22 -8.51 8.09
C GLY A 206 -8.06 -8.05 7.21
N ILE A 207 -6.88 -8.65 7.37
CA ILE A 207 -5.69 -8.36 6.54
C ILE A 207 -5.93 -8.77 5.08
N MET A 208 -6.57 -9.91 4.82
CA MET A 208 -6.89 -10.38 3.47
C MET A 208 -7.82 -9.43 2.74
N ILE A 209 -8.90 -8.99 3.39
CA ILE A 209 -9.88 -8.06 2.82
C ILE A 209 -9.20 -6.71 2.52
N TYR A 210 -8.40 -6.19 3.45
CA TYR A 210 -7.65 -4.96 3.25
C TYR A 210 -6.63 -5.08 2.10
N ASN A 211 -5.95 -6.22 2.01
CA ASN A 211 -4.99 -6.47 0.94
C ASN A 211 -5.67 -6.53 -0.43
N TRP A 212 -6.84 -7.20 -0.54
CA TRP A 212 -7.59 -7.22 -1.80
C TRP A 212 -7.94 -5.81 -2.28
N ASP A 213 -8.47 -4.96 -1.41
CA ASP A 213 -8.78 -3.57 -1.74
C ASP A 213 -7.53 -2.80 -2.20
N ALA A 214 -6.38 -2.99 -1.55
CA ALA A 214 -5.11 -2.42 -1.98
C ALA A 214 -4.62 -2.98 -3.33
N ARG A 215 -4.88 -4.28 -3.63
CA ARG A 215 -4.54 -4.89 -4.92
C ARG A 215 -5.42 -4.36 -6.06
N LEU A 216 -6.66 -4.02 -5.81
CA LEU A 216 -7.53 -3.44 -6.83
C LEU A 216 -6.99 -2.08 -7.32
N ARG A 217 -6.56 -1.21 -6.40
CA ARG A 217 -5.88 0.03 -6.78
C ARG A 217 -4.55 -0.24 -7.49
N GLY A 218 -3.81 -1.24 -7.04
CA GLY A 218 -2.56 -1.67 -7.67
C GLY A 218 -2.75 -2.19 -9.09
N SER A 219 -3.81 -2.95 -9.37
CA SER A 219 -4.10 -3.51 -10.70
C SER A 219 -4.39 -2.42 -11.72
N ALA A 220 -5.14 -1.37 -11.33
CA ALA A 220 -5.38 -0.22 -12.18
C ALA A 220 -4.07 0.51 -12.56
N ILE A 221 -3.13 0.64 -11.62
CA ILE A 221 -1.83 1.26 -11.88
C ILE A 221 -0.93 0.34 -12.73
N LEU A 222 -0.97 -0.98 -12.53
CA LEU A 222 -0.18 -1.94 -13.31
C LEU A 222 -0.53 -1.92 -14.81
N GLY A 223 -1.74 -1.50 -15.16
CA GLY A 223 -2.13 -1.27 -16.56
C GLY A 223 -1.22 -0.27 -17.29
N PHE A 224 -0.66 0.73 -16.59
CA PHE A 224 0.29 1.68 -17.18
C PHE A 224 1.59 1.03 -17.68
N VAL A 225 1.99 -0.08 -17.09
CA VAL A 225 3.19 -0.81 -17.51
C VAL A 225 2.88 -1.95 -18.48
N GLY A 226 1.61 -2.08 -18.92
CA GLY A 226 1.21 -3.05 -19.93
C GLY A 226 0.67 -4.37 -19.36
N ALA A 227 0.32 -4.41 -18.08
CA ALA A 227 -0.31 -5.57 -17.46
C ALA A 227 -1.80 -5.77 -17.81
N GLY A 228 -2.34 -4.97 -18.73
CA GLY A 228 -3.76 -5.05 -19.09
C GLY A 228 -4.69 -4.20 -18.20
N GLY A 229 -5.99 -4.45 -18.28
CA GLY A 229 -7.00 -3.76 -17.48
C GLY A 229 -7.21 -2.28 -17.85
N ILE A 230 -7.97 -1.59 -17.02
CA ILE A 230 -8.37 -0.19 -17.27
C ILE A 230 -7.20 0.78 -17.36
N GLY A 231 -6.09 0.51 -16.66
CA GLY A 231 -4.91 1.36 -16.68
C GLY A 231 -4.20 1.42 -18.02
N LEU A 232 -4.30 0.37 -18.85
CA LEU A 232 -3.77 0.37 -20.21
C LEU A 232 -4.50 1.38 -21.09
N HIS A 233 -5.83 1.42 -21.01
CA HIS A 233 -6.64 2.38 -21.74
C HIS A 233 -6.38 3.81 -21.29
N LEU A 234 -6.23 4.03 -19.97
CA LEU A 234 -5.85 5.34 -19.44
C LEU A 234 -4.51 5.82 -20.01
N ARG A 235 -3.49 4.95 -20.03
CA ARG A 235 -2.18 5.26 -20.63
C ARG A 235 -2.31 5.63 -22.11
N LEU A 236 -3.10 4.88 -22.88
CA LEU A 236 -3.31 5.14 -24.31
C LEU A 236 -3.92 6.52 -24.55
N GLN A 237 -4.98 6.89 -23.81
CA GLN A 237 -5.62 8.20 -23.96
C GLN A 237 -4.69 9.36 -23.55
N ILE A 238 -3.91 9.19 -22.49
CA ILE A 238 -2.91 10.20 -22.08
C ILE A 238 -1.82 10.34 -23.17
N SER A 239 -1.36 9.24 -23.77
CA SER A 239 -0.36 9.29 -24.83
C SER A 239 -0.86 9.92 -26.13
N GLN A 240 -2.16 9.84 -26.38
CA GLN A 240 -2.84 10.48 -27.52
C GLN A 240 -3.27 11.93 -27.23
N LEU A 241 -3.01 12.43 -26.01
CA LEU A 241 -3.42 13.75 -25.53
C LEU A 241 -4.93 13.96 -25.45
N GLU A 242 -5.71 12.87 -25.45
CA GLU A 242 -7.18 12.84 -25.33
C GLU A 242 -7.58 12.92 -23.84
N TYR A 243 -7.42 14.11 -23.25
CA TYR A 243 -7.59 14.31 -21.81
C TYR A 243 -9.04 14.16 -21.34
N HIS A 244 -10.05 14.46 -22.18
CA HIS A 244 -11.47 14.28 -21.84
C HIS A 244 -11.81 12.80 -21.68
N ALA A 245 -11.32 11.95 -22.60
CA ALA A 245 -11.47 10.49 -22.52
C ALA A 245 -10.68 9.91 -21.32
N ALA A 246 -9.44 10.38 -21.11
CA ALA A 246 -8.64 10.00 -19.95
C ALA A 246 -9.36 10.33 -18.63
N MET A 247 -9.99 11.51 -18.53
CA MET A 247 -10.76 11.90 -17.36
C MET A 247 -12.02 11.04 -17.15
N GLY A 248 -12.69 10.63 -18.23
CA GLY A 248 -13.77 9.65 -18.17
C GLY A 248 -13.32 8.34 -17.55
N ILE A 249 -12.17 7.80 -17.98
CA ILE A 249 -11.57 6.59 -17.41
C ILE A 249 -11.18 6.79 -15.93
N ILE A 250 -10.57 7.92 -15.57
CA ILE A 250 -10.21 8.24 -14.17
C ILE A 250 -11.48 8.25 -13.31
N THR A 251 -12.56 8.82 -13.79
CA THR A 251 -13.84 8.84 -13.07
C THR A 251 -14.32 7.42 -12.78
N LEU A 252 -14.23 6.50 -13.74
CA LEU A 252 -14.57 5.08 -13.54
C LEU A 252 -13.65 4.40 -12.52
N ILE A 253 -12.35 4.67 -12.56
CA ILE A 253 -11.39 4.13 -11.58
C ILE A 253 -11.75 4.62 -10.18
N VAL A 254 -12.09 5.90 -10.02
CA VAL A 254 -12.50 6.47 -8.71
C VAL A 254 -13.78 5.79 -8.21
N VAL A 255 -14.79 5.63 -9.07
CA VAL A 255 -16.03 4.92 -8.72
C VAL A 255 -15.72 3.48 -8.29
N LEU A 256 -14.90 2.77 -9.06
CA LEU A 256 -14.49 1.40 -8.75
C LEU A 256 -13.77 1.30 -7.39
N VAL A 257 -12.88 2.23 -7.09
CA VAL A 257 -12.16 2.28 -5.80
C VAL A 257 -13.11 2.57 -4.65
N ILE A 258 -14.04 3.52 -4.80
CA ILE A 258 -15.05 3.82 -3.76
C ILE A 258 -15.93 2.60 -3.49
N MET A 259 -16.36 1.91 -4.55
CA MET A 259 -17.15 0.67 -4.42
C MET A 259 -16.36 -0.41 -3.68
N SER A 260 -15.10 -0.64 -4.02
CA SER A 260 -14.27 -1.65 -3.36
C SER A 260 -14.04 -1.33 -1.90
N GLU A 261 -13.77 -0.06 -1.56
CA GLU A 261 -13.59 0.38 -0.18
C GLU A 261 -14.85 0.18 0.66
N THR A 262 -16.01 0.51 0.09
CA THR A 262 -17.32 0.30 0.74
C THR A 262 -17.57 -1.19 0.99
N ILE A 263 -17.34 -2.05 -0.01
CA ILE A 263 -17.49 -3.51 0.13
C ILE A 263 -16.50 -4.05 1.17
N SER A 264 -15.25 -3.62 1.11
CA SER A 264 -14.20 -4.01 2.03
C SER A 264 -14.51 -3.61 3.47
N HIS A 265 -15.06 -2.41 3.68
CA HIS A 265 -15.51 -1.95 5.00
C HIS A 265 -16.62 -2.83 5.57
N PHE A 266 -17.65 -3.11 4.76
CA PHE A 266 -18.79 -3.95 5.17
C PHE A 266 -18.37 -5.38 5.49
N LEU A 267 -17.48 -5.96 4.69
CA LEU A 267 -16.96 -7.31 4.94
C LEU A 267 -16.15 -7.36 6.25
N ARG A 268 -15.33 -6.35 6.53
CA ARG A 268 -14.53 -6.32 7.77
C ARG A 268 -15.39 -6.20 9.03
N GLU A 269 -16.48 -5.44 8.98
CA GLU A 269 -17.41 -5.35 10.12
C GLU A 269 -18.07 -6.69 10.44
N ARG A 270 -18.38 -7.49 9.43
CA ARG A 270 -19.01 -8.80 9.60
C ARG A 270 -18.10 -9.87 10.22
N PHE A 271 -16.78 -9.73 10.06
CA PHE A 271 -15.78 -10.69 10.54
C PHE A 271 -15.02 -10.21 11.78
N ARG A 272 -15.41 -9.11 12.35
CA ARG A 272 -14.87 -8.56 13.61
C ARG A 272 -15.59 -9.18 14.82
#